data_2e843a63faae9b7850682741db0d29cc
#
_entry.id   2e843a63faae9b7850682741db0d29cc
#
_cell.length_a   1.000
_cell.length_b   1.000
_cell.length_c   1.000
_cell.angle_alpha   90.00
_cell.angle_beta   90.00
_cell.angle_gamma   90.00
#
_symmetry.space_group_name_H-M   'P 1'
#
loop_
_entity.id
_entity.type
_entity.pdbx_description
1 polymer ?
#
loop_
_entity_poly.entity_id
_entity_poly.type
_entity_poly.pdbx_seq_one_letter_code
_entity_poly.pdbx_strand_id
1 'polypeptide(L)'
;MHRFVPALASQVGAKVAEIPVNHRPRLHGTSKYGISRTLRVILDLMTVKFLLAYSTKPIQLFGRWGVYTLLAGLGSGGMTVYMKVFEHFSMNRNPLLILTAFLLFMGIQFIVLGLLGELNARTYYEAQGKPIYVVRDRINLG
;
A
#
# COMPACT_ATOMS: atom_id res chain seq x y z
N MET A 1 3.72 -7.67 16.03
CA MET A 1 3.30 -6.24 15.88
C MET A 1 3.45 -5.37 17.14
N HIS A 2 3.96 -5.87 18.27
CA HIS A 2 4.06 -5.11 19.54
C HIS A 2 4.91 -3.83 19.46
N ARG A 3 5.84 -3.75 18.50
CA ARG A 3 6.74 -2.59 18.34
C ARG A 3 6.04 -1.33 17.81
N PHE A 4 4.87 -1.47 17.21
CA PHE A 4 4.14 -0.39 16.55
C PHE A 4 2.90 0.06 17.32
N VAL A 5 2.72 -0.44 18.55
CA VAL A 5 1.62 -0.05 19.44
C VAL A 5 1.54 1.47 19.62
N PRO A 6 2.65 2.21 19.83
CA PRO A 6 2.57 3.66 19.94
C PRO A 6 2.06 4.35 18.67
N ALA A 7 2.48 3.87 17.48
CA ALA A 7 2.02 4.42 16.21
C ALA A 7 0.53 4.14 15.96
N LEU A 8 0.04 2.97 16.36
CA LEU A 8 -1.38 2.62 16.27
C LEU A 8 -2.21 3.39 17.32
N ALA A 9 -1.67 3.59 18.52
CA ALA A 9 -2.33 4.34 19.57
C ALA A 9 -2.51 5.82 19.21
N SER A 10 -1.53 6.43 18.53
CA SER A 10 -1.64 7.82 18.08
C SER A 10 -2.77 8.05 17.08
N GLN A 11 -3.13 7.05 16.27
CA GLN A 11 -4.27 7.13 15.35
C GLN A 11 -5.62 7.21 16.06
N VAL A 12 -5.71 6.62 17.26
CA VAL A 12 -6.93 6.67 18.09
C VAL A 12 -6.95 7.92 18.98
N GLY A 13 -6.01 8.84 18.76
CA GLY A 13 -5.91 10.09 19.52
C GLY A 13 -5.20 9.96 20.87
N ALA A 14 -4.53 8.83 21.15
CA ALA A 14 -3.74 8.67 22.36
C ALA A 14 -2.51 9.58 22.35
N LYS A 15 -2.26 10.26 23.44
CA LYS A 15 -1.04 11.05 23.64
C LYS A 15 0.10 10.11 24.03
N VAL A 16 1.12 10.03 23.20
CA VAL A 16 2.33 9.24 23.49
C VAL A 16 3.35 10.11 24.21
N ALA A 17 3.83 9.67 25.35
CA ALA A 17 4.90 10.31 26.10
C ALA A 17 6.12 9.39 26.17
N GLU A 18 7.31 9.94 26.00
CA GLU A 18 8.58 9.22 26.16
C GLU A 18 9.16 9.53 27.54
N ILE A 19 9.51 8.47 28.28
CA ILE A 19 10.15 8.60 29.58
C ILE A 19 11.55 8.01 29.47
N PRO A 20 12.62 8.76 29.83
CA PRO A 20 13.97 8.23 29.83
C PRO A 20 14.11 7.11 30.87
N VAL A 21 14.56 5.96 30.42
CA VAL A 21 14.81 4.81 31.30
C VAL A 21 16.28 4.45 31.30
N ASN A 22 16.81 4.08 32.47
CA ASN A 22 18.20 3.66 32.60
C ASN A 22 18.35 2.25 31.99
N HIS A 23 19.02 2.14 30.85
CA HIS A 23 19.27 0.89 30.16
C HIS A 23 20.56 0.25 30.68
N ARG A 24 20.42 -0.85 31.40
CA ARG A 24 21.59 -1.65 31.83
C ARG A 24 22.05 -2.58 30.71
N PRO A 25 23.38 -2.74 30.47
CA PRO A 25 23.88 -3.67 29.49
C PRO A 25 23.52 -5.12 29.88
N ARG A 26 23.28 -5.95 28.88
CA ARG A 26 22.96 -7.36 29.10
C ARG A 26 24.16 -8.07 29.73
N LEU A 27 23.91 -8.77 30.84
CA LEU A 27 24.93 -9.58 31.53
C LEU A 27 25.29 -10.85 30.75
N HIS A 28 24.36 -11.42 29.94
CA HIS A 28 24.55 -12.64 29.17
C HIS A 28 23.85 -12.58 27.82
N GLY A 29 24.50 -13.12 26.78
CA GLY A 29 23.92 -13.31 25.44
C GLY A 29 24.49 -12.38 24.36
N THR A 30 24.70 -12.94 23.15
CA THR A 30 25.12 -12.23 21.95
C THR A 30 23.92 -11.72 21.17
N SER A 31 24.05 -10.53 20.58
CA SER A 31 23.02 -9.96 19.72
C SER A 31 22.92 -10.74 18.41
N LYS A 32 21.82 -11.46 18.19
CA LYS A 32 21.53 -12.16 16.93
C LYS A 32 20.87 -11.20 15.91
N TYR A 33 21.60 -10.21 15.45
CA TYR A 33 21.15 -9.33 14.37
C TYR A 33 21.54 -9.95 13.01
N GLY A 34 20.59 -10.58 12.32
CA GLY A 34 20.77 -11.13 10.97
C GLY A 34 20.00 -10.33 9.92
N ILE A 35 20.42 -10.41 8.66
CA ILE A 35 19.78 -9.76 7.48
C ILE A 35 18.31 -10.15 7.37
N SER A 36 17.95 -11.39 7.69
CA SER A 36 16.56 -11.87 7.69
C SER A 36 15.65 -11.10 8.64
N ARG A 37 16.20 -10.61 9.76
CA ARG A 37 15.46 -9.77 10.71
C ARG A 37 15.21 -8.38 10.14
N THR A 38 16.18 -7.79 9.45
CA THR A 38 16.05 -6.49 8.79
C THR A 38 14.96 -6.53 7.74
N LEU A 39 14.94 -7.56 6.89
CA LEU A 39 13.88 -7.75 5.90
C LEU A 39 12.50 -7.86 6.56
N ARG A 40 12.38 -8.62 7.64
CA ARG A 40 11.11 -8.76 8.38
C ARG A 40 10.67 -7.41 8.97
N VAL A 41 11.59 -6.63 9.53
CA VAL A 41 11.27 -5.28 10.06
C VAL A 41 10.82 -4.34 8.95
N ILE A 42 11.44 -4.38 7.77
CA ILE A 42 11.02 -3.57 6.61
C ILE A 42 9.59 -3.95 6.18
N LEU A 43 9.30 -5.25 6.07
CA LEU A 43 7.96 -5.72 5.71
C LEU A 43 6.91 -5.33 6.77
N ASP A 44 7.25 -5.42 8.05
CA ASP A 44 6.39 -4.97 9.16
C ASP A 44 6.13 -3.46 9.07
N LEU A 45 7.18 -2.65 8.80
CA LEU A 45 7.05 -1.19 8.61
C LEU A 45 6.17 -0.84 7.40
N MET A 46 6.35 -1.54 6.26
CA MET A 46 5.51 -1.36 5.08
C MET A 46 4.04 -1.68 5.41
N THR A 47 3.80 -2.78 6.11
CA THR A 47 2.46 -3.19 6.53
C THR A 47 1.81 -2.15 7.46
N VAL A 48 2.56 -1.67 8.45
CA VAL A 48 2.05 -0.64 9.38
C VAL A 48 1.78 0.66 8.63
N LYS A 49 2.70 1.13 7.78
CA LYS A 49 2.48 2.32 6.97
C LYS A 49 1.26 2.20 6.06
N PHE A 50 1.07 1.03 5.44
CA PHE A 50 -0.10 0.75 4.61
C PHE A 50 -1.39 0.80 5.43
N LEU A 51 -1.43 0.13 6.58
CA LEU A 51 -2.59 0.13 7.47
C LEU A 51 -2.91 1.53 8.00
N LEU A 52 -1.88 2.30 8.37
CA LEU A 52 -2.07 3.67 8.88
C LEU A 52 -2.59 4.63 7.80
N ALA A 53 -2.11 4.53 6.56
CA ALA A 53 -2.43 5.47 5.50
C ALA A 53 -3.64 5.06 4.65
N TYR A 54 -3.86 3.76 4.44
CA TYR A 54 -4.78 3.25 3.41
C TYR A 54 -5.77 2.18 3.92
N SER A 55 -5.85 1.94 5.24
CA SER A 55 -6.77 0.91 5.79
C SER A 55 -8.23 1.13 5.43
N THR A 56 -8.65 2.39 5.30
CA THR A 56 -10.04 2.76 4.98
C THR A 56 -10.28 3.01 3.49
N LYS A 57 -9.23 3.28 2.71
CA LYS A 57 -9.35 3.66 1.29
C LYS A 57 -8.21 3.10 0.44
N PRO A 58 -8.04 1.78 0.36
CA PRO A 58 -6.96 1.16 -0.42
C PRO A 58 -7.06 1.45 -1.93
N ILE A 59 -8.26 1.76 -2.44
CA ILE A 59 -8.46 2.17 -3.84
C ILE A 59 -7.65 3.42 -4.21
N GLN A 60 -7.38 4.33 -3.29
CA GLN A 60 -6.59 5.53 -3.57
C GLN A 60 -5.14 5.21 -3.93
N LEU A 61 -4.56 4.19 -3.30
CA LEU A 61 -3.20 3.74 -3.62
C LEU A 61 -3.17 2.95 -4.92
N PHE A 62 -3.92 1.85 -4.96
CA PHE A 62 -3.91 0.93 -6.10
C PHE A 62 -4.54 1.54 -7.35
N GLY A 63 -5.61 2.32 -7.20
CA GLY A 63 -6.26 3.01 -8.32
C GLY A 63 -5.33 4.02 -8.98
N ARG A 64 -4.56 4.79 -8.20
CA ARG A 64 -3.57 5.73 -8.75
C ARG A 64 -2.51 5.01 -9.59
N TRP A 65 -1.92 3.95 -9.04
CA TRP A 65 -0.94 3.14 -9.78
C TRP A 65 -1.57 2.46 -10.99
N GLY A 66 -2.82 1.99 -10.88
CA GLY A 66 -3.57 1.41 -11.99
C GLY A 66 -3.76 2.40 -13.14
N VAL A 67 -4.17 3.64 -12.85
CA VAL A 67 -4.32 4.69 -13.88
C VAL A 67 -2.98 5.02 -14.53
N TYR A 68 -1.91 5.20 -13.77
CA TYR A 68 -0.60 5.48 -14.35
C TYR A 68 -0.12 4.34 -15.26
N THR A 69 -0.31 3.10 -14.85
CA THR A 69 0.08 1.93 -15.61
C THR A 69 -0.75 1.80 -16.89
N LEU A 70 -2.07 2.10 -16.83
CA LEU A 70 -2.94 2.14 -18.02
C LEU A 70 -2.51 3.23 -19.01
N LEU A 71 -2.22 4.43 -18.52
CA LEU A 71 -1.75 5.53 -19.38
C LEU A 71 -0.41 5.18 -20.04
N ALA A 72 0.52 4.58 -19.29
CA ALA A 72 1.78 4.08 -19.85
C ALA A 72 1.55 2.98 -20.89
N GLY A 73 0.59 2.07 -20.65
CA GLY A 73 0.18 1.04 -21.59
C GLY A 73 -0.42 1.61 -22.88
N LEU A 74 -1.29 2.60 -22.76
CA LEU A 74 -1.86 3.31 -23.94
C LEU A 74 -0.78 4.04 -24.72
N GLY A 75 0.16 4.71 -24.03
CA GLY A 75 1.28 5.40 -24.67
C GLY A 75 2.19 4.42 -25.44
N SER A 76 2.57 3.28 -24.82
CA SER A 76 3.37 2.25 -25.50
C SER A 76 2.63 1.60 -26.66
N GLY A 77 1.31 1.43 -26.54
CA GLY A 77 0.44 0.95 -27.59
C GLY A 77 0.39 1.91 -28.77
N GLY A 78 0.20 3.20 -28.52
CA GLY A 78 0.25 4.25 -29.54
C GLY A 78 1.59 4.26 -30.28
N MET A 79 2.71 4.12 -29.52
CA MET A 79 4.05 4.03 -30.12
C MET A 79 4.21 2.80 -30.99
N THR A 80 3.67 1.65 -30.55
CA THR A 80 3.69 0.42 -31.36
C THR A 80 2.94 0.58 -32.67
N VAL A 81 1.77 1.23 -32.65
CA VAL A 81 0.99 1.53 -33.86
C VAL A 81 1.73 2.50 -34.76
N TYR A 82 2.31 3.56 -34.20
CA TYR A 82 3.12 4.52 -34.94
C TYR A 82 4.27 3.84 -35.70
N MET A 83 5.06 3.01 -35.02
CA MET A 83 6.18 2.27 -35.63
C MET A 83 5.70 1.31 -36.73
N LYS A 84 4.52 0.73 -36.60
CA LYS A 84 3.95 -0.13 -37.63
C LYS A 84 3.56 0.66 -38.88
N VAL A 85 2.91 1.80 -38.73
CA VAL A 85 2.34 2.59 -39.83
C VAL A 85 3.42 3.37 -40.59
N PHE A 86 4.32 4.01 -39.86
CA PHE A 86 5.30 4.93 -40.46
C PHE A 86 6.66 4.27 -40.73
N GLU A 87 7.09 3.34 -39.89
CA GLU A 87 8.40 2.70 -40.03
C GLU A 87 8.31 1.28 -40.62
N HIS A 88 7.09 0.80 -40.93
CA HIS A 88 6.84 -0.55 -41.47
C HIS A 88 7.45 -1.67 -40.62
N PHE A 89 7.65 -1.42 -39.32
CA PHE A 89 8.24 -2.40 -38.42
C PHE A 89 7.26 -3.53 -38.15
N SER A 90 7.72 -4.80 -38.28
CA SER A 90 6.83 -5.92 -38.11
C SER A 90 6.41 -6.11 -36.64
N MET A 91 5.11 -6.16 -36.36
CA MET A 91 4.55 -6.29 -35.01
C MET A 91 5.07 -7.52 -34.25
N ASN A 92 5.29 -8.63 -34.95
CA ASN A 92 5.75 -9.89 -34.34
C ASN A 92 7.16 -9.82 -33.73
N ARG A 93 7.96 -8.84 -34.11
CA ARG A 93 9.32 -8.62 -33.59
C ARG A 93 9.42 -7.45 -32.63
N ASN A 94 8.29 -6.77 -32.35
CA ASN A 94 8.31 -5.58 -31.53
C ASN A 94 8.05 -5.94 -30.06
N PRO A 95 9.04 -5.84 -29.17
CA PRO A 95 8.85 -6.11 -27.74
C PRO A 95 7.89 -5.14 -27.06
N LEU A 96 7.66 -3.94 -27.65
CA LEU A 96 6.69 -2.97 -27.16
C LEU A 96 5.26 -3.49 -27.17
N LEU A 97 4.91 -4.42 -28.09
CA LEU A 97 3.58 -5.03 -28.13
C LEU A 97 3.30 -5.83 -26.85
N ILE A 98 4.28 -6.64 -26.42
CA ILE A 98 4.18 -7.44 -25.20
C ILE A 98 4.15 -6.51 -23.97
N LEU A 99 4.99 -5.49 -23.97
CA LEU A 99 5.01 -4.48 -22.90
C LEU A 99 3.65 -3.77 -22.79
N THR A 100 3.05 -3.39 -23.92
CA THR A 100 1.73 -2.78 -23.97
C THR A 100 0.67 -3.67 -23.33
N ALA A 101 0.59 -4.94 -23.77
CA ALA A 101 -0.36 -5.89 -23.23
C ALA A 101 -0.16 -6.09 -21.72
N PHE A 102 1.09 -6.22 -21.28
CA PHE A 102 1.44 -6.37 -19.87
C PHE A 102 1.02 -5.16 -19.04
N LEU A 103 1.32 -3.94 -19.50
CA LEU A 103 0.97 -2.71 -18.78
C LEU A 103 -0.55 -2.51 -18.70
N LEU A 104 -1.29 -2.79 -19.77
CA LEU A 104 -2.74 -2.69 -19.75
C LEU A 104 -3.36 -3.70 -18.77
N PHE A 105 -2.88 -4.94 -18.81
CA PHE A 105 -3.34 -5.97 -17.88
C PHE A 105 -3.02 -5.61 -16.41
N MET A 106 -1.78 -5.17 -16.14
CA MET A 106 -1.36 -4.74 -14.80
C MET A 106 -2.17 -3.55 -14.31
N GLY A 107 -2.48 -2.59 -15.17
CA GLY A 107 -3.29 -1.42 -14.80
C GLY A 107 -4.70 -1.82 -14.37
N ILE A 108 -5.36 -2.69 -15.12
CA ILE A 108 -6.67 -3.25 -14.75
C ILE A 108 -6.56 -4.02 -13.44
N GLN A 109 -5.53 -4.86 -13.29
CA GLN A 109 -5.31 -5.66 -12.08
C GLN A 109 -5.15 -4.79 -10.83
N PHE A 110 -4.41 -3.68 -10.90
CA PHE A 110 -4.28 -2.75 -9.79
C PHE A 110 -5.63 -2.12 -9.40
N ILE A 111 -6.46 -1.74 -10.37
CA ILE A 111 -7.80 -1.19 -10.09
C ILE A 111 -8.67 -2.22 -9.39
N VAL A 112 -8.69 -3.47 -9.89
CA VAL A 112 -9.45 -4.57 -9.30
C VAL A 112 -8.98 -4.85 -7.87
N LEU A 113 -7.66 -4.90 -7.63
CA LEU A 113 -7.10 -5.05 -6.28
C LEU A 113 -7.50 -3.92 -5.35
N GLY A 114 -7.54 -2.69 -5.86
CA GLY A 114 -7.99 -1.53 -5.10
C GLY A 114 -9.46 -1.64 -4.69
N LEU A 115 -10.33 -2.03 -5.61
CA LEU A 115 -11.76 -2.26 -5.33
C LEU A 115 -11.98 -3.40 -4.34
N LEU A 116 -11.31 -4.54 -4.54
CA LEU A 116 -11.39 -5.67 -3.60
C LEU A 116 -10.90 -5.29 -2.20
N GLY A 117 -9.81 -4.53 -2.13
CA GLY A 117 -9.29 -4.01 -0.86
C GLY A 117 -10.31 -3.12 -0.15
N GLU A 118 -11.00 -2.24 -0.88
CA GLU A 118 -12.03 -1.37 -0.32
C GLU A 118 -13.26 -2.15 0.16
N LEU A 119 -13.72 -3.11 -0.64
CA LEU A 119 -14.82 -4.00 -0.23
C LEU A 119 -14.47 -4.78 1.03
N ASN A 120 -13.26 -5.36 1.09
CA ASN A 120 -12.79 -6.07 2.28
C ASN A 120 -12.73 -5.15 3.51
N ALA A 121 -12.25 -3.93 3.37
CA ALA A 121 -12.21 -2.98 4.47
C ALA A 121 -13.62 -2.66 4.99
N ARG A 122 -14.58 -2.37 4.10
CA ARG A 122 -15.98 -2.11 4.48
C ARG A 122 -16.62 -3.31 5.18
N THR A 123 -16.51 -4.49 4.59
CA THR A 123 -17.04 -5.73 5.18
C THR A 123 -16.46 -6.00 6.56
N TYR A 124 -15.18 -5.72 6.77
CA TYR A 124 -14.53 -5.89 8.07
C TYR A 124 -15.12 -4.96 9.13
N TYR A 125 -15.36 -3.68 8.82
CA TYR A 125 -15.94 -2.72 9.75
C TYR A 125 -17.41 -3.03 10.03
N GLU A 126 -18.19 -3.39 9.01
CA GLU A 126 -19.60 -3.78 9.13
C GLU A 126 -19.76 -5.05 9.99
N ALA A 127 -18.93 -6.08 9.75
CA ALA A 127 -18.98 -7.32 10.52
C ALA A 127 -18.65 -7.14 12.01
N GLN A 128 -17.87 -6.12 12.36
CA GLN A 128 -17.53 -5.81 13.76
C GLN A 128 -18.48 -4.79 14.40
N GLY A 129 -19.43 -4.24 13.67
CA GLY A 129 -20.31 -3.17 14.16
C GLY A 129 -19.55 -1.90 14.59
N LYS A 130 -18.31 -1.72 14.09
CA LYS A 130 -17.46 -0.59 14.46
C LYS A 130 -17.62 0.56 13.47
N PRO A 131 -17.86 1.79 13.95
CA PRO A 131 -17.87 2.96 13.07
C PRO A 131 -16.46 3.18 12.48
N ILE A 132 -16.43 3.63 11.23
CA ILE A 132 -15.17 3.95 10.51
C ILE A 132 -14.50 5.24 11.07
N TYR A 133 -15.19 5.94 11.97
CA TYR A 133 -14.75 7.20 12.57
C TYR A 133 -14.60 7.09 14.08
N VAL A 134 -13.71 7.88 14.63
CA VAL A 134 -13.52 8.03 16.07
C VAL A 134 -14.10 9.39 16.48
N VAL A 135 -15.04 9.38 17.42
CA VAL A 135 -15.62 10.61 18.00
C VAL A 135 -14.61 11.19 18.96
N ARG A 136 -14.07 12.37 18.64
CA ARG A 136 -13.14 13.08 19.51
C ARG A 136 -13.86 13.85 20.62
N ASP A 137 -14.89 14.61 20.26
CA ASP A 137 -15.67 15.42 21.18
C ASP A 137 -17.16 15.35 20.80
N ARG A 138 -18.03 15.27 21.80
CA ARG A 138 -19.48 15.37 21.63
C ARG A 138 -19.92 16.74 22.12
N ILE A 139 -20.33 17.61 21.20
CA ILE A 139 -20.83 18.95 21.52
C ILE A 139 -22.36 18.92 21.39
N ASN A 140 -23.07 19.35 22.42
CA ASN A 140 -24.54 19.50 22.42
C ASN A 140 -25.36 18.24 22.09
N LEU A 141 -25.07 17.13 22.75
CA LEU A 141 -26.00 15.99 22.83
C LEU A 141 -26.62 16.01 24.24
N GLY A 142 -27.55 16.95 24.46
CA GLY A 142 -28.49 16.90 25.55
C GLY A 142 -29.68 16.01 25.24
#